data_dc9dcbd8cfde4320226ae9445fc9dbb0
#
_entry.id   dc9dcbd8cfde4320226ae9445fc9dbb0
#
_cell.length_a   1.000
_cell.length_b   1.000
_cell.length_c   1.000
_cell.angle_alpha   90.00
_cell.angle_beta   90.00
_cell.angle_gamma   90.00
#
_symmetry.space_group_name_H-M   'P 1'
#
loop_
_entity.id
_entity.type
_entity.pdbx_description
1 polymer ?
#
loop_
_entity_poly.entity_id
_entity_poly.type
_entity_poly.pdbx_seq_one_letter_code
_entity_poly.pdbx_strand_id
1 'polypeptide(L)'
;MITIGIYLAERGLIPDVLLRLFIKRFSLSRLVEANNEEKKMSVIDGLKTGPIAENTIDANEQHYEVPADYFKAVLGPKLKYSCCWFDDESVSLGEAEIKMMESYLERAKIEDGQMILDLGCGWGSLSLFLAERFPNSAIYSVSNSNDQIEHIKNIAKEKNLENLHPEVQDVNSLNLNQQFDRVVSIEMFEHMRNYEALLQKVKHLLKPDGLLFIHIFCHKETAYLYEESGEKDWMTRNFFRGGIMPSHDIFSHFSEFEVKKTWKVNGTQYTRTLNEWLKIHDHSKQKIMSIFQNHYENPSIHFYRWRLFYIACSEFFSINNGKEWFVSHYLLSPKQ
;
A
#
# COMPACT_ATOMS: atom_id res chain seq x y z
N MET A 1 14.47 27.71 -2.14
CA MET A 1 14.90 27.11 -0.85
C MET A 1 14.53 25.64 -0.74
N ILE A 2 13.30 25.23 -1.10
CA ILE A 2 12.86 23.83 -1.05
C ILE A 2 13.69 22.94 -1.98
N THR A 3 13.92 23.36 -3.22
CA THR A 3 14.73 22.64 -4.22
C THR A 3 16.16 22.35 -3.73
N ILE A 4 16.81 23.33 -3.08
CA ILE A 4 18.14 23.14 -2.48
C ILE A 4 18.07 22.14 -1.32
N GLY A 5 17.02 22.23 -0.50
CA GLY A 5 16.79 21.28 0.59
C GLY A 5 16.64 19.84 0.09
N ILE A 6 15.83 19.62 -0.94
CA ILE A 6 15.64 18.30 -1.58
C ILE A 6 16.98 17.81 -2.17
N TYR A 7 17.68 18.64 -2.91
CA TYR A 7 18.99 18.32 -3.50
C TYR A 7 20.01 17.84 -2.44
N LEU A 8 20.06 18.51 -1.29
CA LEU A 8 20.94 18.13 -0.20
C LEU A 8 20.46 16.85 0.52
N ALA A 9 19.15 16.70 0.69
CA ALA A 9 18.55 15.51 1.31
C ALA A 9 18.81 14.23 0.49
N GLU A 10 18.65 14.31 -0.85
CA GLU A 10 18.94 13.19 -1.77
C GLU A 10 20.44 12.82 -1.84
N ARG A 11 21.32 13.57 -1.16
CA ARG A 11 22.76 13.30 -1.02
C ARG A 11 23.18 12.96 0.39
N GLY A 12 22.20 12.86 1.31
CA GLY A 12 22.48 12.55 2.72
C GLY A 12 23.21 13.66 3.47
N LEU A 13 23.14 14.91 2.98
CA LEU A 13 23.87 16.04 3.55
C LEU A 13 23.08 16.78 4.64
N ILE A 14 21.85 16.37 4.93
CA ILE A 14 21.02 16.96 5.99
C ILE A 14 20.84 15.92 7.11
N PRO A 15 21.15 16.28 8.37
CA PRO A 15 20.89 15.41 9.52
C PRO A 15 19.40 15.08 9.67
N ASP A 16 19.08 13.85 10.07
CA ASP A 16 17.70 13.34 10.21
C ASP A 16 16.82 14.21 11.08
N VAL A 17 17.35 14.71 12.19
CA VAL A 17 16.59 15.60 13.10
C VAL A 17 16.06 16.83 12.37
N LEU A 18 16.86 17.42 11.49
CA LEU A 18 16.44 18.58 10.68
C LEU A 18 15.46 18.16 9.59
N LEU A 19 15.70 17.03 8.90
CA LEU A 19 14.76 16.48 7.90
C LEU A 19 13.39 16.26 8.53
N ARG A 20 13.31 15.56 9.65
CA ARG A 20 12.06 15.28 10.38
C ARG A 20 11.34 16.55 10.79
N LEU A 21 12.05 17.54 11.33
CA LEU A 21 11.47 18.82 11.72
C LEU A 21 10.85 19.56 10.52
N PHE A 22 11.58 19.66 9.40
CA PHE A 22 11.09 20.32 8.18
C PHE A 22 9.89 19.59 7.57
N ILE A 23 9.96 18.27 7.48
CA ILE A 23 8.88 17.45 6.93
C ILE A 23 7.62 17.60 7.78
N LYS A 24 7.73 17.49 9.09
CA LYS A 24 6.60 17.66 10.01
C LYS A 24 5.96 19.04 9.86
N ARG A 25 6.77 20.11 9.78
CA ARG A 25 6.26 21.47 9.58
C ARG A 25 5.57 21.63 8.23
N PHE A 26 6.13 21.05 7.17
CA PHE A 26 5.56 21.07 5.83
C PHE A 26 4.22 20.31 5.77
N SER A 27 4.13 19.13 6.38
CA SER A 27 2.90 18.34 6.44
C SER A 27 1.80 19.07 7.21
N LEU A 28 2.13 19.73 8.32
CA LEU A 28 1.19 20.56 9.07
C LEU A 28 0.65 21.75 8.25
N SER A 29 1.49 22.38 7.40
CA SER A 29 1.01 23.47 6.54
C SER A 29 0.01 22.99 5.49
N ARG A 30 0.14 21.76 4.99
CA ARG A 30 -0.83 21.15 4.07
C ARG A 30 -2.20 20.86 4.70
N LEU A 31 -2.26 20.62 6.00
CA LEU A 31 -3.54 20.42 6.70
C LEU A 31 -4.45 21.64 6.62
N VAL A 32 -3.87 22.83 6.64
CA VAL A 32 -4.64 24.09 6.55
C VAL A 32 -5.28 24.25 5.17
N GLU A 33 -4.62 23.74 4.12
CA GLU A 33 -5.10 23.81 2.73
C GLU A 33 -6.10 22.69 2.39
N ALA A 34 -6.07 21.59 3.16
CA ALA A 34 -6.80 20.37 2.85
C ALA A 34 -8.28 20.38 3.29
N ASN A 35 -8.67 21.20 4.27
CA ASN A 35 -10.03 21.24 4.81
C ASN A 35 -11.00 22.02 3.91
N ASN A 36 -11.26 21.47 2.72
CA ASN A 36 -12.25 22.02 1.80
C ASN A 36 -13.17 20.89 1.30
N GLU A 37 -14.42 20.90 1.76
CA GLU A 37 -15.41 19.87 1.42
C GLU A 37 -15.74 19.85 -0.09
N GLU A 38 -15.75 21.00 -0.76
CA GLU A 38 -15.98 21.07 -2.21
C GLU A 38 -14.85 20.37 -2.97
N LYS A 39 -13.60 20.55 -2.56
CA LYS A 39 -12.46 19.85 -3.15
C LYS A 39 -12.54 18.35 -2.91
N LYS A 40 -12.89 17.93 -1.70
CA LYS A 40 -13.11 16.51 -1.37
C LYS A 40 -14.16 15.90 -2.28
N MET A 41 -15.32 16.54 -2.39
CA MET A 41 -16.40 16.04 -3.25
C MET A 41 -16.02 16.03 -4.74
N SER A 42 -15.29 17.02 -5.23
CA SER A 42 -14.74 17.02 -6.58
C SER A 42 -13.80 15.83 -6.83
N VAL A 43 -12.95 15.48 -5.87
CA VAL A 43 -12.09 14.29 -5.97
C VAL A 43 -12.94 13.02 -6.00
N ILE A 44 -13.91 12.89 -5.10
CA ILE A 44 -14.80 11.72 -5.03
C ILE A 44 -15.60 11.55 -6.34
N ASP A 45 -16.10 12.64 -6.91
CA ASP A 45 -16.82 12.59 -8.19
C ASP A 45 -15.88 12.21 -9.35
N GLY A 46 -14.62 12.65 -9.31
CA GLY A 46 -13.59 12.21 -10.24
C GLY A 46 -13.31 10.69 -10.18
N LEU A 47 -13.52 10.06 -9.02
CA LEU A 47 -13.33 8.60 -8.86
C LEU A 47 -14.49 7.75 -9.42
N LYS A 48 -15.44 8.35 -10.12
CA LYS A 48 -16.57 7.67 -10.77
C LYS A 48 -16.40 7.57 -12.29
N THR A 49 -15.34 8.13 -12.84
CA THR A 49 -15.14 8.22 -14.30
C THR A 49 -13.71 7.86 -14.69
N GLY A 50 -13.50 7.58 -15.99
CA GLY A 50 -12.19 7.23 -16.51
C GLY A 50 -11.77 5.76 -16.30
N PRO A 51 -10.50 5.41 -16.57
CA PRO A 51 -9.97 4.06 -16.34
C PRO A 51 -9.86 3.77 -14.84
N ILE A 52 -9.85 2.48 -14.47
CA ILE A 52 -9.73 2.05 -13.06
C ILE A 52 -8.38 2.49 -12.49
N ALA A 53 -7.32 2.30 -13.23
CA ALA A 53 -5.98 2.76 -12.90
C ALA A 53 -5.39 3.55 -14.06
N GLU A 54 -4.83 4.71 -13.74
CA GLU A 54 -4.06 5.56 -14.64
C GLU A 54 -2.56 5.27 -14.45
N ASN A 55 -1.78 5.49 -15.51
CA ASN A 55 -0.32 5.41 -15.45
C ASN A 55 0.19 4.08 -14.83
N THR A 56 -0.46 2.96 -15.15
CA THR A 56 -0.05 1.64 -14.63
C THR A 56 1.40 1.32 -14.96
N ILE A 57 1.91 1.83 -16.09
CA ILE A 57 3.32 1.74 -16.48
C ILE A 57 4.19 2.59 -15.55
N ASP A 58 3.85 3.89 -15.37
CA ASP A 58 4.62 4.80 -14.51
C ASP A 58 4.61 4.36 -13.04
N ALA A 59 3.46 3.85 -12.55
CA ALA A 59 3.37 3.29 -11.19
C ALA A 59 4.25 2.04 -11.04
N ASN A 60 4.31 1.20 -12.07
CA ASN A 60 5.24 0.06 -12.11
C ASN A 60 6.69 0.54 -12.09
N GLU A 61 7.06 1.52 -12.91
CA GLU A 61 8.42 2.09 -12.91
C GLU A 61 8.80 2.70 -11.57
N GLN A 62 7.89 3.40 -10.89
CA GLN A 62 8.18 4.06 -9.61
C GLN A 62 8.27 3.09 -8.41
N HIS A 63 7.42 2.05 -8.38
CA HIS A 63 7.32 1.14 -7.24
C HIS A 63 7.75 -0.30 -7.55
N TYR A 64 7.72 -0.74 -8.81
CA TYR A 64 7.89 -2.14 -9.19
C TYR A 64 9.08 -2.40 -10.11
N GLU A 65 9.63 -1.39 -10.79
CA GLU A 65 10.95 -1.48 -11.45
C GLU A 65 12.12 -1.26 -10.49
N VAL A 66 11.81 -1.00 -9.22
CA VAL A 66 12.82 -1.14 -8.16
C VAL A 66 13.17 -2.62 -8.06
N PRO A 67 14.45 -3.01 -8.14
CA PRO A 67 14.84 -4.40 -8.13
C PRO A 67 14.19 -5.17 -6.97
N ALA A 68 13.61 -6.35 -7.24
CA ALA A 68 13.00 -7.20 -6.23
C ALA A 68 13.93 -7.46 -5.03
N ASP A 69 15.23 -7.55 -5.29
CA ASP A 69 16.25 -7.76 -4.26
C ASP A 69 16.40 -6.56 -3.32
N TYR A 70 16.00 -5.37 -3.74
CA TYR A 70 15.92 -4.22 -2.83
C TYR A 70 14.85 -4.44 -1.75
N PHE A 71 13.64 -4.83 -2.13
CA PHE A 71 12.57 -5.11 -1.16
C PHE A 71 12.92 -6.27 -0.23
N LYS A 72 13.58 -7.33 -0.74
CA LYS A 72 14.14 -8.41 0.09
C LYS A 72 15.23 -7.94 1.06
N ALA A 73 15.88 -6.82 0.79
CA ALA A 73 16.92 -6.26 1.64
C ALA A 73 16.40 -5.30 2.71
N VAL A 74 15.18 -4.75 2.56
CA VAL A 74 14.66 -3.68 3.42
C VAL A 74 13.36 -4.02 4.14
N LEU A 75 12.55 -4.93 3.61
CA LEU A 75 11.31 -5.35 4.25
C LEU A 75 11.57 -6.44 5.32
N GLY A 76 10.54 -6.70 6.12
CA GLY A 76 10.57 -7.80 7.08
C GLY A 76 10.50 -9.19 6.42
N PRO A 77 10.57 -10.27 7.21
CA PRO A 77 10.67 -11.64 6.70
C PRO A 77 9.48 -12.12 5.87
N LYS A 78 8.32 -11.45 5.98
CA LYS A 78 7.13 -11.76 5.16
C LYS A 78 7.01 -10.86 3.92
N LEU A 79 7.96 -9.97 3.67
CA LEU A 79 7.95 -8.99 2.57
C LEU A 79 6.65 -8.17 2.49
N LYS A 80 6.08 -7.85 3.65
CA LYS A 80 4.86 -7.07 3.74
C LYS A 80 5.16 -5.59 3.50
N TYR A 81 4.90 -5.11 2.28
CA TYR A 81 5.09 -3.71 1.88
C TYR A 81 3.83 -2.89 2.15
N SER A 82 3.38 -2.90 3.40
CA SER A 82 2.22 -2.15 3.92
C SER A 82 2.29 -2.06 5.44
N CYS A 83 1.45 -1.26 6.07
CA CYS A 83 1.43 -1.04 7.51
C CYS A 83 1.37 -2.36 8.31
N CYS A 84 2.18 -2.47 9.36
CA CYS A 84 2.23 -3.59 10.30
C CYS A 84 1.56 -3.24 11.62
N TRP A 85 1.33 -4.24 12.51
CA TRP A 85 0.69 -4.04 13.81
C TRP A 85 1.64 -4.41 14.95
N PHE A 86 1.98 -3.43 15.76
CA PHE A 86 2.83 -3.60 16.94
C PHE A 86 1.98 -3.43 18.20
N ASP A 87 1.88 -4.47 19.03
CA ASP A 87 1.14 -4.40 20.29
C ASP A 87 1.90 -3.54 21.32
N ASP A 88 3.22 -3.65 21.36
CA ASP A 88 4.09 -2.89 22.25
C ASP A 88 5.51 -2.73 21.65
N GLU A 89 6.42 -2.05 22.36
CA GLU A 89 7.74 -1.71 21.87
C GLU A 89 8.67 -2.92 21.66
N SER A 90 8.41 -4.06 22.28
CA SER A 90 9.23 -5.27 22.20
C SER A 90 8.97 -6.09 20.93
N VAL A 91 7.84 -5.88 20.27
CA VAL A 91 7.43 -6.64 19.08
C VAL A 91 8.36 -6.33 17.90
N SER A 92 8.94 -7.37 17.31
CA SER A 92 9.76 -7.29 16.10
C SER A 92 8.92 -7.01 14.86
N LEU A 93 9.57 -6.53 13.78
CA LEU A 93 8.88 -6.29 12.50
C LEU A 93 8.20 -7.56 11.96
N GLY A 94 8.87 -8.72 12.04
CA GLY A 94 8.30 -9.99 11.56
C GLY A 94 7.05 -10.44 12.35
N GLU A 95 7.04 -10.24 13.65
CA GLU A 95 5.86 -10.50 14.48
C GLU A 95 4.72 -9.50 14.15
N ALA A 96 5.07 -8.23 13.94
CA ALA A 96 4.10 -7.20 13.56
C ALA A 96 3.49 -7.43 12.18
N GLU A 97 4.25 -7.97 11.21
CA GLU A 97 3.74 -8.41 9.90
C GLU A 97 2.68 -9.51 10.09
N ILE A 98 3.01 -10.55 10.86
CA ILE A 98 2.09 -11.68 11.14
C ILE A 98 0.84 -11.18 11.87
N LYS A 99 1.01 -10.36 12.91
CA LYS A 99 -0.12 -9.81 13.68
C LYS A 99 -1.10 -9.02 12.83
N MET A 100 -0.59 -8.20 11.91
CA MET A 100 -1.45 -7.47 10.98
C MET A 100 -2.22 -8.44 10.07
N MET A 101 -1.58 -9.47 9.52
CA MET A 101 -2.25 -10.48 8.68
C MET A 101 -3.29 -11.29 9.45
N GLU A 102 -3.01 -11.67 10.70
CA GLU A 102 -4.00 -12.31 11.58
C GLU A 102 -5.23 -11.43 11.80
N SER A 103 -5.04 -10.10 11.95
CA SER A 103 -6.17 -9.17 12.04
C SER A 103 -7.04 -9.15 10.78
N TYR A 104 -6.45 -9.44 9.60
CA TYR A 104 -7.24 -9.57 8.36
C TYR A 104 -8.09 -10.82 8.38
N LEU A 105 -7.58 -11.97 8.90
CA LEU A 105 -8.36 -13.21 9.01
C LEU A 105 -9.64 -12.97 9.81
N GLU A 106 -9.50 -12.34 10.97
CA GLU A 106 -10.63 -12.03 11.85
C GLU A 106 -11.61 -11.04 11.18
N ARG A 107 -11.07 -9.92 10.67
CA ARG A 107 -11.89 -8.80 10.17
C ARG A 107 -12.57 -9.11 8.85
N ALA A 108 -11.92 -9.86 7.95
CA ALA A 108 -12.48 -10.32 6.68
C ALA A 108 -13.29 -11.61 6.83
N LYS A 109 -13.34 -12.23 8.02
CA LYS A 109 -13.99 -13.51 8.28
C LYS A 109 -13.46 -14.60 7.33
N ILE A 110 -12.14 -14.71 7.24
CA ILE A 110 -11.47 -15.72 6.41
C ILE A 110 -11.43 -17.03 7.18
N GLU A 111 -11.89 -18.11 6.54
CA GLU A 111 -11.97 -19.47 7.07
C GLU A 111 -11.39 -20.46 6.05
N ASP A 112 -10.95 -21.62 6.52
CA ASP A 112 -10.46 -22.67 5.63
C ASP A 112 -11.58 -23.22 4.73
N GLY A 113 -11.23 -23.59 3.50
CA GLY A 113 -12.17 -24.07 2.48
C GLY A 113 -12.79 -22.97 1.60
N GLN A 114 -12.45 -21.70 1.80
CA GLN A 114 -12.93 -20.59 0.99
C GLN A 114 -12.11 -20.39 -0.30
N MET A 115 -12.75 -19.85 -1.33
CA MET A 115 -12.07 -19.23 -2.48
C MET A 115 -11.77 -17.78 -2.16
N ILE A 116 -10.48 -17.41 -2.16
CA ILE A 116 -10.02 -16.09 -1.73
C ILE A 116 -9.23 -15.44 -2.86
N LEU A 117 -9.55 -14.19 -3.17
CA LEU A 117 -8.78 -13.35 -4.08
C LEU A 117 -7.99 -12.30 -3.28
N ASP A 118 -6.68 -12.29 -3.41
CA ASP A 118 -5.78 -11.23 -2.97
C ASP A 118 -5.53 -10.29 -4.16
N LEU A 119 -6.27 -9.18 -4.19
CA LEU A 119 -6.29 -8.22 -5.30
C LEU A 119 -5.26 -7.11 -5.05
N GLY A 120 -4.19 -7.13 -5.82
CA GLY A 120 -3.01 -6.30 -5.60
C GLY A 120 -2.06 -6.95 -4.57
N CYS A 121 -1.71 -8.22 -4.79
CA CYS A 121 -1.01 -9.07 -3.82
C CYS A 121 0.43 -8.66 -3.49
N GLY A 122 1.02 -7.69 -4.24
CA GLY A 122 2.40 -7.26 -4.05
C GLY A 122 3.38 -8.44 -4.06
N TRP A 123 4.28 -8.50 -3.10
CA TRP A 123 5.27 -9.59 -2.95
C TRP A 123 4.68 -10.89 -2.38
N GLY A 124 3.35 -10.99 -2.28
CA GLY A 124 2.66 -12.20 -1.85
C GLY A 124 2.64 -12.42 -0.34
N SER A 125 2.92 -11.41 0.46
CA SER A 125 2.94 -11.52 1.92
C SER A 125 1.67 -12.18 2.47
N LEU A 126 0.49 -11.65 2.09
CA LEU A 126 -0.79 -12.20 2.52
C LEU A 126 -1.12 -13.51 1.81
N SER A 127 -0.92 -13.58 0.49
CA SER A 127 -1.22 -14.77 -0.31
C SER A 127 -0.51 -16.02 0.19
N LEU A 128 0.80 -15.92 0.44
CA LEU A 128 1.61 -17.02 0.97
C LEU A 128 1.18 -17.39 2.40
N PHE A 129 0.91 -16.39 3.23
CA PHE A 129 0.41 -16.61 4.59
C PHE A 129 -0.95 -17.35 4.60
N LEU A 130 -1.88 -16.98 3.72
CA LEU A 130 -3.18 -17.64 3.58
C LEU A 130 -3.03 -19.07 3.07
N ALA A 131 -2.20 -19.30 2.06
CA ALA A 131 -1.99 -20.62 1.47
C ALA A 131 -1.38 -21.61 2.47
N GLU A 132 -0.42 -21.16 3.29
CA GLU A 132 0.15 -21.96 4.38
C GLU A 132 -0.86 -22.25 5.49
N ARG A 133 -1.70 -21.26 5.83
CA ARG A 133 -2.63 -21.35 6.98
C ARG A 133 -3.90 -22.13 6.67
N PHE A 134 -4.36 -22.11 5.42
CA PHE A 134 -5.64 -22.65 4.97
C PHE A 134 -5.46 -23.61 3.79
N PRO A 135 -5.00 -24.86 4.07
CA PRO A 135 -4.65 -25.81 3.01
C PRO A 135 -5.83 -26.28 2.16
N ASN A 136 -7.08 -26.14 2.64
CA ASN A 136 -8.28 -26.50 1.89
C ASN A 136 -8.89 -25.31 1.12
N SER A 137 -8.33 -24.11 1.28
CA SER A 137 -8.75 -22.90 0.54
C SER A 137 -8.03 -22.80 -0.80
N ALA A 138 -8.67 -22.21 -1.81
CA ALA A 138 -8.02 -21.82 -3.05
C ALA A 138 -7.70 -20.32 -3.01
N ILE A 139 -6.41 -19.97 -3.07
CA ILE A 139 -5.93 -18.59 -2.97
C ILE A 139 -5.51 -18.10 -4.36
N TYR A 140 -6.22 -17.13 -4.90
CA TYR A 140 -5.87 -16.44 -6.13
C TYR A 140 -5.17 -15.13 -5.80
N SER A 141 -4.06 -14.86 -6.46
CA SER A 141 -3.21 -13.69 -6.21
C SER A 141 -2.98 -12.93 -7.49
N VAL A 142 -3.39 -11.67 -7.53
CA VAL A 142 -3.31 -10.86 -8.74
C VAL A 142 -2.42 -9.64 -8.52
N SER A 143 -1.46 -9.45 -9.41
CA SER A 143 -0.64 -8.25 -9.54
C SER A 143 -0.39 -7.97 -11.03
N ASN A 144 -0.15 -6.70 -11.39
CA ASN A 144 0.29 -6.32 -12.72
C ASN A 144 1.82 -6.45 -12.92
N SER A 145 2.57 -6.82 -11.88
CA SER A 145 4.03 -6.99 -11.91
C SER A 145 4.42 -8.47 -12.16
N ASN A 146 5.15 -8.70 -13.25
CA ASN A 146 5.71 -10.02 -13.56
C ASN A 146 6.67 -10.49 -12.46
N ASP A 147 7.55 -9.61 -11.96
CA ASP A 147 8.56 -9.94 -10.96
C ASP A 147 7.93 -10.37 -9.63
N GLN A 148 6.84 -9.70 -9.23
CA GLN A 148 6.11 -10.05 -8.02
C GLN A 148 5.45 -11.44 -8.16
N ILE A 149 4.78 -11.69 -9.28
CA ILE A 149 4.12 -12.97 -9.52
C ILE A 149 5.14 -14.11 -9.68
N GLU A 150 6.26 -13.88 -10.35
CA GLU A 150 7.33 -14.87 -10.43
C GLU A 150 7.93 -15.20 -9.06
N HIS A 151 8.15 -14.19 -8.23
CA HIS A 151 8.60 -14.38 -6.85
C HIS A 151 7.62 -15.26 -6.07
N ILE A 152 6.31 -14.98 -6.13
CA ILE A 152 5.28 -15.76 -5.43
C ILE A 152 5.27 -17.20 -5.93
N LYS A 153 5.33 -17.43 -7.25
CA LYS A 153 5.40 -18.77 -7.87
C LYS A 153 6.60 -19.56 -7.38
N ASN A 154 7.77 -18.93 -7.28
CA ASN A 154 8.98 -19.59 -6.82
C ASN A 154 8.86 -20.03 -5.35
N ILE A 155 8.37 -19.16 -4.46
CA ILE A 155 8.14 -19.50 -3.04
C ILE A 155 7.05 -20.56 -2.90
N ALA A 156 5.94 -20.46 -3.65
CA ALA A 156 4.88 -21.46 -3.64
C ALA A 156 5.39 -22.85 -4.04
N LYS A 157 6.25 -22.92 -5.05
CA LYS A 157 6.90 -24.17 -5.48
C LYS A 157 7.84 -24.72 -4.40
N GLU A 158 8.70 -23.88 -3.81
CA GLU A 158 9.62 -24.28 -2.75
C GLU A 158 8.88 -24.86 -1.52
N LYS A 159 7.71 -24.31 -1.21
CA LYS A 159 6.89 -24.70 -0.06
C LYS A 159 5.80 -25.73 -0.38
N ASN A 160 5.69 -26.17 -1.64
CA ASN A 160 4.65 -27.08 -2.12
C ASN A 160 3.22 -26.55 -1.85
N LEU A 161 2.97 -25.27 -2.07
CA LEU A 161 1.65 -24.65 -1.90
C LEU A 161 0.82 -24.79 -3.19
N GLU A 162 0.20 -25.96 -3.38
CA GLU A 162 -0.60 -26.26 -4.60
C GLU A 162 -1.92 -25.48 -4.65
N ASN A 163 -2.37 -24.96 -3.51
CA ASN A 163 -3.59 -24.17 -3.36
C ASN A 163 -3.43 -22.67 -3.66
N LEU A 164 -2.24 -22.23 -4.10
CA LEU A 164 -1.94 -20.84 -4.44
C LEU A 164 -1.84 -20.65 -5.96
N HIS A 165 -2.63 -19.73 -6.51
CA HIS A 165 -2.78 -19.46 -7.94
C HIS A 165 -2.38 -18.01 -8.29
N PRO A 166 -1.07 -17.70 -8.46
CA PRO A 166 -0.61 -16.35 -8.78
C PRO A 166 -0.70 -16.06 -10.27
N GLU A 167 -1.35 -14.93 -10.63
CA GLU A 167 -1.55 -14.50 -12.00
C GLU A 167 -1.16 -13.02 -12.22
N VAL A 168 -0.53 -12.75 -13.37
CA VAL A 168 -0.28 -11.37 -13.81
C VAL A 168 -1.52 -10.86 -14.53
N GLN A 169 -2.17 -9.84 -13.98
CA GLN A 169 -3.30 -9.17 -14.62
C GLN A 169 -3.33 -7.68 -14.28
N ASP A 170 -3.64 -6.86 -15.27
CA ASP A 170 -3.96 -5.45 -15.07
C ASP A 170 -5.41 -5.30 -14.57
N VAL A 171 -5.62 -4.49 -13.55
CA VAL A 171 -6.94 -4.26 -12.96
C VAL A 171 -7.94 -3.69 -13.96
N ASN A 172 -7.48 -2.91 -14.95
CA ASN A 172 -8.33 -2.38 -16.02
C ASN A 172 -8.95 -3.51 -16.87
N SER A 173 -8.18 -4.55 -17.17
CA SER A 173 -8.58 -5.70 -17.96
C SER A 173 -8.85 -6.96 -17.12
N LEU A 174 -8.84 -6.86 -15.80
CA LEU A 174 -9.04 -8.00 -14.89
C LEU A 174 -10.28 -8.82 -15.28
N ASN A 175 -10.05 -10.09 -15.57
CA ASN A 175 -11.07 -11.05 -15.94
C ASN A 175 -10.73 -12.43 -15.36
N LEU A 176 -11.44 -12.80 -14.30
CA LEU A 176 -11.33 -14.10 -13.65
C LEU A 176 -12.65 -14.84 -13.82
N ASN A 177 -12.58 -16.12 -14.18
CA ASN A 177 -13.78 -16.96 -14.39
C ASN A 177 -14.40 -17.48 -13.08
N GLN A 178 -13.70 -17.27 -11.96
CA GLN A 178 -14.09 -17.74 -10.64
C GLN A 178 -14.89 -16.68 -9.89
N GLN A 179 -15.74 -17.12 -8.96
CA GLN A 179 -16.34 -16.27 -7.95
C GLN A 179 -15.77 -16.61 -6.57
N PHE A 180 -15.56 -15.59 -5.74
CA PHE A 180 -14.83 -15.67 -4.50
C PHE A 180 -15.73 -15.49 -3.28
N ASP A 181 -15.43 -16.23 -2.22
CA ASP A 181 -16.03 -16.03 -0.90
C ASP A 181 -15.50 -14.75 -0.26
N ARG A 182 -14.22 -14.45 -0.53
CA ARG A 182 -13.53 -13.26 -0.02
C ARG A 182 -12.68 -12.63 -1.12
N VAL A 183 -12.82 -11.32 -1.26
CA VAL A 183 -11.84 -10.49 -1.97
C VAL A 183 -11.14 -9.63 -0.92
N VAL A 184 -9.82 -9.69 -0.88
CA VAL A 184 -8.98 -8.86 0.01
C VAL A 184 -8.11 -7.96 -0.83
N SER A 185 -7.97 -6.70 -0.41
CA SER A 185 -7.10 -5.73 -1.07
C SER A 185 -6.37 -4.88 -0.03
N ILE A 186 -5.04 -4.90 -0.08
CA ILE A 186 -4.17 -4.29 0.91
C ILE A 186 -3.31 -3.22 0.23
N GLU A 187 -3.55 -1.94 0.57
CA GLU A 187 -2.82 -0.77 0.05
C GLU A 187 -2.70 -0.78 -1.49
N MET A 188 -3.83 -1.03 -2.17
CA MET A 188 -3.92 -1.02 -3.62
C MET A 188 -4.90 0.06 -4.12
N PHE A 189 -6.02 0.29 -3.41
CA PHE A 189 -7.04 1.26 -3.81
C PHE A 189 -6.49 2.69 -3.90
N GLU A 190 -5.45 3.03 -3.16
CA GLU A 190 -4.75 4.32 -3.21
C GLU A 190 -4.10 4.63 -4.57
N HIS A 191 -3.92 3.60 -5.39
CA HIS A 191 -3.39 3.71 -6.76
C HIS A 191 -4.49 3.72 -7.82
N MET A 192 -5.76 3.63 -7.42
CA MET A 192 -6.89 3.56 -8.33
C MET A 192 -7.54 4.94 -8.53
N ARG A 193 -8.09 5.16 -9.74
CA ARG A 193 -8.68 6.44 -10.14
C ARG A 193 -10.18 6.33 -10.44
N ASN A 194 -10.71 5.13 -10.58
CA ASN A 194 -12.15 4.89 -10.75
C ASN A 194 -12.61 3.80 -9.78
N TYR A 195 -13.01 4.24 -8.58
CA TYR A 195 -13.50 3.34 -7.53
C TYR A 195 -14.83 2.71 -7.90
N GLU A 196 -15.71 3.44 -8.59
CA GLU A 196 -17.01 2.92 -9.00
C GLU A 196 -16.85 1.70 -9.93
N ALA A 197 -16.05 1.85 -11.00
CA ALA A 197 -15.78 0.75 -11.93
C ALA A 197 -15.04 -0.42 -11.25
N LEU A 198 -14.09 -0.13 -10.35
CA LEU A 198 -13.39 -1.17 -9.59
C LEU A 198 -14.34 -1.93 -8.67
N LEU A 199 -15.19 -1.22 -7.91
CA LEU A 199 -16.16 -1.83 -7.02
C LEU A 199 -17.19 -2.66 -7.80
N GLN A 200 -17.68 -2.18 -8.94
CA GLN A 200 -18.55 -2.95 -9.84
C GLN A 200 -17.86 -4.25 -10.29
N LYS A 201 -16.60 -4.17 -10.72
CA LYS A 201 -15.82 -5.34 -11.13
C LYS A 201 -15.66 -6.33 -9.97
N VAL A 202 -15.30 -5.86 -8.78
CA VAL A 202 -15.17 -6.71 -7.58
C VAL A 202 -16.52 -7.35 -7.19
N LYS A 203 -17.63 -6.60 -7.32
CA LYS A 203 -18.98 -7.13 -7.07
C LYS A 203 -19.29 -8.35 -7.96
N HIS A 204 -18.90 -8.33 -9.24
CA HIS A 204 -19.09 -9.46 -10.15
C HIS A 204 -18.20 -10.67 -9.82
N LEU A 205 -17.05 -10.44 -9.20
CA LEU A 205 -16.14 -11.50 -8.77
C LEU A 205 -16.56 -12.13 -7.43
N LEU A 206 -17.47 -11.53 -6.67
CA LEU A 206 -17.94 -12.08 -5.41
C LEU A 206 -19.12 -13.04 -5.60
N LYS A 207 -19.13 -14.11 -4.81
CA LYS A 207 -20.33 -14.94 -4.61
C LYS A 207 -21.45 -14.11 -3.96
N PRO A 208 -22.73 -14.55 -3.98
CA PRO A 208 -23.83 -13.77 -3.39
C PRO A 208 -23.60 -13.35 -1.94
N ASP A 209 -23.01 -14.22 -1.11
CA ASP A 209 -22.67 -13.95 0.31
C ASP A 209 -21.18 -13.57 0.49
N GLY A 210 -20.48 -13.26 -0.59
CA GLY A 210 -19.08 -12.91 -0.59
C GLY A 210 -18.85 -11.54 0.05
N LEU A 211 -17.65 -11.35 0.63
CA LEU A 211 -17.28 -10.12 1.30
C LEU A 211 -15.99 -9.54 0.70
N LEU A 212 -15.97 -8.21 0.59
CA LEU A 212 -14.79 -7.45 0.23
C LEU A 212 -14.16 -6.86 1.52
N PHE A 213 -12.88 -7.14 1.72
CA PHE A 213 -12.09 -6.52 2.78
C PHE A 213 -11.03 -5.60 2.17
N ILE A 214 -10.97 -4.38 2.66
CA ILE A 214 -10.02 -3.39 2.20
C ILE A 214 -9.20 -2.86 3.37
N HIS A 215 -7.88 -2.77 3.19
CA HIS A 215 -6.95 -2.03 4.04
C HIS A 215 -6.35 -0.91 3.20
N ILE A 216 -6.57 0.33 3.58
CA ILE A 216 -5.99 1.51 2.92
C ILE A 216 -5.44 2.49 3.95
N PHE A 217 -4.40 3.25 3.59
CA PHE A 217 -4.10 4.47 4.33
C PHE A 217 -5.07 5.58 3.91
N CYS A 218 -5.39 6.46 4.83
CA CYS A 218 -6.34 7.55 4.57
C CYS A 218 -6.12 8.75 5.48
N HIS A 219 -6.67 9.89 5.06
CA HIS A 219 -6.88 11.04 5.95
C HIS A 219 -8.23 10.93 6.67
N LYS A 220 -8.31 11.48 7.87
CA LYS A 220 -9.54 11.40 8.71
C LYS A 220 -10.79 12.02 8.08
N GLU A 221 -10.65 13.07 7.25
CA GLU A 221 -11.77 13.86 6.72
C GLU A 221 -11.68 14.16 5.22
N THR A 222 -10.48 14.44 4.67
CA THR A 222 -10.33 14.91 3.29
C THR A 222 -9.84 13.82 2.34
N ALA A 223 -10.13 13.99 1.05
CA ALA A 223 -9.51 13.25 -0.04
C ALA A 223 -8.80 14.22 -0.99
N TYR A 224 -7.65 13.82 -1.52
CA TYR A 224 -6.90 14.60 -2.50
C TYR A 224 -6.05 13.72 -3.42
N LEU A 225 -5.82 14.20 -4.64
CA LEU A 225 -4.99 13.51 -5.61
C LEU A 225 -3.52 13.88 -5.41
N TYR A 226 -2.62 12.94 -5.70
CA TYR A 226 -1.19 13.21 -5.84
C TYR A 226 -0.90 13.70 -7.26
N GLU A 227 -1.00 15.02 -7.47
CA GLU A 227 -0.76 15.69 -8.74
C GLU A 227 0.56 16.44 -8.72
N GLU A 228 1.24 16.47 -9.88
CA GLU A 228 2.43 17.29 -10.05
C GLU A 228 2.02 18.71 -10.37
N SER A 229 2.09 19.62 -9.40
CA SER A 229 1.84 21.05 -9.56
C SER A 229 3.12 21.90 -9.47
N GLY A 230 4.28 21.29 -9.19
CA GLY A 230 5.54 22.02 -9.11
C GLY A 230 6.67 21.30 -8.36
N GLU A 231 7.73 22.04 -8.07
CA GLU A 231 8.94 21.52 -7.42
C GLU A 231 8.71 20.95 -6.01
N LYS A 232 7.60 21.34 -5.37
CA LYS A 232 7.23 20.89 -4.02
C LYS A 232 6.67 19.46 -3.98
N ASP A 233 6.29 18.90 -5.13
CA ASP A 233 5.64 17.60 -5.21
C ASP A 233 6.64 16.46 -5.41
N TRP A 234 7.73 16.51 -4.63
CA TRP A 234 8.79 15.51 -4.67
C TRP A 234 8.27 14.09 -4.42
N MET A 235 7.35 13.93 -3.47
CA MET A 235 6.75 12.64 -3.14
C MET A 235 5.94 12.09 -4.31
N THR A 236 5.10 12.92 -4.95
CA THR A 236 4.33 12.55 -6.13
C THR A 236 5.23 12.08 -7.26
N ARG A 237 6.25 12.89 -7.61
CA ARG A 237 7.15 12.58 -8.73
C ARG A 237 7.94 11.28 -8.56
N ASN A 238 8.32 10.94 -7.33
CA ASN A 238 9.21 9.81 -7.10
C ASN A 238 8.47 8.55 -6.63
N PHE A 239 7.25 8.68 -6.04
CA PHE A 239 6.62 7.54 -5.37
C PHE A 239 5.10 7.42 -5.55
N PHE A 240 4.35 8.50 -5.81
CA PHE A 240 2.87 8.46 -5.79
C PHE A 240 2.20 9.10 -7.01
N ARG A 241 2.87 9.06 -8.18
CA ARG A 241 2.25 9.59 -9.41
C ARG A 241 0.96 8.82 -9.73
N GLY A 242 -0.12 9.56 -9.94
CA GLY A 242 -1.42 8.98 -10.22
C GLY A 242 -2.15 8.38 -9.00
N GLY A 243 -1.58 8.47 -7.80
CA GLY A 243 -2.21 8.00 -6.58
C GLY A 243 -3.19 9.01 -5.97
N ILE A 244 -3.87 8.57 -4.92
CA ILE A 244 -4.82 9.35 -4.12
C ILE A 244 -4.55 9.17 -2.64
N MET A 245 -4.77 10.22 -1.85
CA MET A 245 -5.02 10.12 -0.42
C MET A 245 -6.53 10.05 -0.22
N PRO A 246 -7.11 8.89 0.11
CA PRO A 246 -8.55 8.78 0.34
C PRO A 246 -8.95 9.35 1.69
N SER A 247 -10.20 9.77 1.82
CA SER A 247 -10.80 10.08 3.13
C SER A 247 -11.28 8.80 3.82
N HIS A 248 -11.36 8.85 5.16
CA HIS A 248 -11.83 7.70 5.94
C HIS A 248 -13.26 7.24 5.59
N ASP A 249 -14.09 8.13 5.09
CA ASP A 249 -15.48 7.84 4.69
C ASP A 249 -15.64 7.51 3.21
N ILE A 250 -14.53 7.35 2.46
CA ILE A 250 -14.52 7.25 1.00
C ILE A 250 -15.53 6.23 0.45
N PHE A 251 -15.64 5.05 1.04
CA PHE A 251 -16.52 3.99 0.54
C PHE A 251 -18.01 4.25 0.78
N SER A 252 -18.38 5.23 1.61
CA SER A 252 -19.78 5.65 1.81
C SER A 252 -20.36 6.41 0.61
N HIS A 253 -19.50 6.88 -0.30
CA HIS A 253 -19.87 7.66 -1.47
C HIS A 253 -20.15 6.81 -2.74
N PHE A 254 -20.05 5.48 -2.62
CA PHE A 254 -20.30 4.52 -3.70
C PHE A 254 -21.47 3.61 -3.37
N SER A 255 -22.25 3.26 -4.41
CA SER A 255 -23.53 2.53 -4.24
C SER A 255 -23.39 1.01 -4.28
N GLU A 256 -22.29 0.49 -4.81
CA GLU A 256 -22.11 -0.93 -5.14
C GLU A 256 -22.05 -1.82 -3.90
N PHE A 257 -21.57 -1.27 -2.79
CA PHE A 257 -21.37 -1.99 -1.53
C PHE A 257 -21.99 -1.28 -0.34
N GLU A 258 -22.36 -2.06 0.65
CA GLU A 258 -22.68 -1.59 2.00
C GLU A 258 -21.45 -1.80 2.91
N VAL A 259 -21.03 -0.75 3.61
CA VAL A 259 -19.97 -0.83 4.62
C VAL A 259 -20.54 -1.48 5.87
N LYS A 260 -20.19 -2.74 6.13
CA LYS A 260 -20.66 -3.49 7.31
C LYS A 260 -19.92 -3.13 8.57
N LYS A 261 -18.60 -2.88 8.45
CA LYS A 261 -17.78 -2.51 9.60
C LYS A 261 -16.53 -1.77 9.14
N THR A 262 -16.06 -0.86 9.98
CA THR A 262 -14.83 -0.11 9.77
C THR A 262 -13.99 -0.15 11.05
N TRP A 263 -12.66 -0.25 10.88
CA TRP A 263 -11.69 -0.18 11.96
C TRP A 263 -10.62 0.84 11.63
N LYS A 264 -10.19 1.59 12.63
CA LYS A 264 -9.04 2.49 12.52
C LYS A 264 -7.80 1.80 13.11
N VAL A 265 -6.72 1.82 12.36
CA VAL A 265 -5.39 1.45 12.80
C VAL A 265 -4.59 2.73 12.90
N ASN A 266 -4.21 3.11 14.12
CA ASN A 266 -3.56 4.39 14.38
C ASN A 266 -2.31 4.58 13.51
N GLY A 267 -2.10 5.78 12.97
CA GLY A 267 -0.97 6.12 12.10
C GLY A 267 0.40 5.86 12.73
N THR A 268 0.49 5.85 14.07
CA THR A 268 1.74 5.50 14.76
C THR A 268 2.20 4.07 14.46
N GLN A 269 1.31 3.16 14.08
CA GLN A 269 1.65 1.83 13.61
C GLN A 269 2.44 1.91 12.29
N TYR A 270 1.99 2.75 11.37
CA TYR A 270 2.71 2.97 10.12
C TYR A 270 4.02 3.75 10.34
N THR A 271 4.01 4.76 11.23
CA THR A 271 5.24 5.45 11.66
C THR A 271 6.30 4.45 12.12
N ARG A 272 5.91 3.48 12.94
CA ARG A 272 6.83 2.45 13.43
C ARG A 272 7.28 1.51 12.34
N THR A 273 6.38 1.01 11.50
CA THR A 273 6.70 0.18 10.33
C THR A 273 7.77 0.82 9.46
N LEU A 274 7.57 2.10 9.09
CA LEU A 274 8.49 2.86 8.25
C LEU A 274 9.86 3.09 8.93
N ASN A 275 9.88 3.30 10.24
CA ASN A 275 11.12 3.43 10.97
C ASN A 275 11.88 2.08 11.09
N GLU A 276 11.19 0.95 11.18
CA GLU A 276 11.83 -0.38 11.12
C GLU A 276 12.44 -0.62 9.73
N TRP A 277 11.70 -0.31 8.64
CA TRP A 277 12.26 -0.38 7.29
C TRP A 277 13.47 0.55 7.10
N LEU A 278 13.42 1.78 7.64
CA LEU A 278 14.54 2.73 7.61
C LEU A 278 15.77 2.17 8.33
N LYS A 279 15.61 1.55 9.49
CA LYS A 279 16.71 0.91 10.23
C LYS A 279 17.34 -0.21 9.40
N ILE A 280 16.53 -1.09 8.81
CA ILE A 280 17.01 -2.18 7.95
C ILE A 280 17.71 -1.61 6.72
N HIS A 281 17.14 -0.59 6.08
CA HIS A 281 17.71 0.11 4.93
C HIS A 281 19.10 0.65 5.25
N ASP A 282 19.26 1.37 6.36
CA ASP A 282 20.53 1.95 6.78
C ASP A 282 21.59 0.87 7.11
N HIS A 283 21.18 -0.22 7.77
CA HIS A 283 22.07 -1.35 8.06
C HIS A 283 22.47 -2.12 6.79
N SER A 284 21.57 -2.20 5.81
CA SER A 284 21.79 -2.92 4.55
C SER A 284 22.47 -2.05 3.47
N LYS A 285 23.01 -0.88 3.80
CA LYS A 285 23.53 0.08 2.84
C LYS A 285 24.47 -0.52 1.79
N GLN A 286 25.45 -1.34 2.20
CA GLN A 286 26.41 -1.93 1.26
C GLN A 286 25.72 -2.85 0.24
N LYS A 287 24.77 -3.68 0.70
CA LYS A 287 23.99 -4.58 -0.15
C LYS A 287 23.10 -3.80 -1.10
N ILE A 288 22.40 -2.78 -0.62
CA ILE A 288 21.53 -1.91 -1.42
C ILE A 288 22.34 -1.16 -2.48
N MET A 289 23.48 -0.61 -2.11
CA MET A 289 24.38 0.08 -3.06
C MET A 289 24.83 -0.85 -4.18
N SER A 290 25.17 -2.12 -3.87
CA SER A 290 25.53 -3.13 -4.88
C SER A 290 24.36 -3.45 -5.82
N ILE A 291 23.15 -3.57 -5.28
CA ILE A 291 21.94 -3.78 -6.10
C ILE A 291 21.73 -2.58 -7.02
N PHE A 292 21.77 -1.36 -6.48
CA PHE A 292 21.50 -0.14 -7.24
C PHE A 292 22.56 0.18 -8.30
N GLN A 293 23.82 -0.21 -8.08
CA GLN A 293 24.90 -0.07 -9.09
C GLN A 293 24.60 -0.80 -10.41
N ASN A 294 23.84 -1.88 -10.34
CA ASN A 294 23.45 -2.65 -11.54
C ASN A 294 22.21 -2.09 -12.26
N HIS A 295 21.49 -1.12 -11.64
CA HIS A 295 20.19 -0.66 -12.12
C HIS A 295 20.10 0.85 -12.36
N TYR A 296 20.96 1.65 -11.71
CA TYR A 296 20.86 3.10 -11.76
C TYR A 296 22.20 3.76 -12.02
N GLU A 297 22.21 4.82 -12.82
CA GLU A 297 23.43 5.63 -13.07
C GLU A 297 23.96 6.27 -11.78
N ASN A 298 23.07 6.66 -10.86
CA ASN A 298 23.42 7.34 -9.61
C ASN A 298 22.88 6.57 -8.38
N PRO A 299 23.47 5.41 -8.02
CA PRO A 299 23.01 4.56 -6.93
C PRO A 299 22.81 5.27 -5.60
N SER A 300 23.74 6.19 -5.27
CA SER A 300 23.70 6.95 -4.02
C SER A 300 22.47 7.85 -3.91
N ILE A 301 22.03 8.48 -5.01
CA ILE A 301 20.83 9.32 -5.01
C ILE A 301 19.60 8.45 -4.73
N HIS A 302 19.48 7.29 -5.36
CA HIS A 302 18.38 6.36 -5.14
C HIS A 302 18.36 5.81 -3.71
N PHE A 303 19.53 5.51 -3.13
CA PHE A 303 19.64 5.13 -1.73
C PHE A 303 19.06 6.21 -0.81
N TYR A 304 19.48 7.46 -0.95
CA TYR A 304 18.99 8.55 -0.11
C TYR A 304 17.56 8.98 -0.43
N ARG A 305 17.04 8.77 -1.65
CA ARG A 305 15.62 8.96 -1.99
C ARG A 305 14.74 8.00 -1.21
N TRP A 306 15.06 6.72 -1.19
CA TRP A 306 14.33 5.73 -0.41
C TRP A 306 14.39 6.02 1.09
N ARG A 307 15.54 6.40 1.57
CA ARG A 307 15.72 6.83 2.95
C ARG A 307 14.83 8.04 3.30
N LEU A 308 14.82 9.05 2.43
CA LEU A 308 13.97 10.24 2.59
C LEU A 308 12.48 9.88 2.52
N PHE A 309 12.09 8.92 1.66
CA PHE A 309 10.73 8.41 1.58
C PHE A 309 10.26 7.83 2.93
N TYR A 310 11.04 6.93 3.53
CA TYR A 310 10.69 6.36 4.83
C TYR A 310 10.57 7.42 5.93
N ILE A 311 11.50 8.36 5.98
CA ILE A 311 11.45 9.47 6.95
C ILE A 311 10.21 10.33 6.71
N ALA A 312 9.94 10.70 5.46
CA ALA A 312 8.80 11.56 5.12
C ALA A 312 7.46 10.92 5.48
N CYS A 313 7.24 9.67 5.09
CA CYS A 313 6.03 8.95 5.44
C CYS A 313 5.90 8.72 6.95
N SER A 314 7.00 8.40 7.64
CA SER A 314 7.00 8.21 9.09
C SER A 314 6.56 9.48 9.85
N GLU A 315 7.10 10.65 9.47
CA GLU A 315 6.68 11.91 10.07
C GLU A 315 5.23 12.26 9.74
N PHE A 316 4.80 12.00 8.51
CA PHE A 316 3.43 12.23 8.05
C PHE A 316 2.42 11.45 8.89
N PHE A 317 2.60 10.15 9.06
CA PHE A 317 1.72 9.31 9.88
C PHE A 317 1.83 9.55 11.39
N SER A 318 2.87 10.24 11.87
CA SER A 318 3.04 10.60 13.28
C SER A 318 2.18 11.79 13.72
N ILE A 319 1.67 12.58 12.76
CA ILE A 319 0.99 13.84 13.04
C ILE A 319 -0.24 13.61 13.91
N ASN A 320 -0.44 14.50 14.90
CA ASN A 320 -1.53 14.42 15.86
C ASN A 320 -1.60 13.02 16.56
N ASN A 321 -0.43 12.45 16.91
CA ASN A 321 -0.30 11.10 17.47
C ASN A 321 -0.99 10.03 16.62
N GLY A 322 -0.83 10.12 15.30
CA GLY A 322 -1.37 9.17 14.33
C GLY A 322 -2.88 9.26 14.13
N LYS A 323 -3.52 10.37 14.51
CA LYS A 323 -4.97 10.57 14.38
C LYS A 323 -5.36 11.36 13.13
N GLU A 324 -4.40 11.93 12.43
CA GLU A 324 -4.66 12.75 11.25
C GLU A 324 -4.66 11.89 9.99
N TRP A 325 -3.57 11.17 9.77
CA TRP A 325 -3.42 10.14 8.76
C TRP A 325 -3.22 8.81 9.45
N PHE A 326 -3.96 7.80 9.02
CA PHE A 326 -3.97 6.49 9.63
C PHE A 326 -4.36 5.43 8.60
N VAL A 327 -4.38 4.18 8.99
CA VAL A 327 -4.89 3.10 8.15
C VAL A 327 -6.31 2.76 8.56
N SER A 328 -7.16 2.52 7.57
CA SER A 328 -8.52 2.04 7.78
C SER A 328 -8.73 0.67 7.17
N HIS A 329 -9.42 -0.19 7.91
CA HIS A 329 -9.95 -1.44 7.38
C HIS A 329 -11.45 -1.31 7.20
N TYR A 330 -11.94 -1.87 6.12
CA TYR A 330 -13.36 -1.92 5.81
C TYR A 330 -13.77 -3.34 5.47
N LEU A 331 -14.90 -3.76 6.01
CA LEU A 331 -15.61 -4.95 5.59
C LEU A 331 -16.88 -4.52 4.85
N LEU A 332 -16.99 -4.92 3.60
CA LEU A 332 -18.08 -4.53 2.71
C LEU A 332 -18.80 -5.76 2.17
N SER A 333 -20.13 -5.65 2.00
CA SER A 333 -20.94 -6.63 1.30
C SER A 333 -21.57 -6.02 0.05
N PRO A 334 -21.72 -6.76 -1.06
CA PRO A 334 -22.45 -6.28 -2.22
C PRO A 334 -23.86 -5.82 -1.83
N LYS A 335 -24.30 -4.66 -2.32
CA LYS A 335 -25.72 -4.31 -2.26
C LYS A 335 -26.50 -5.12 -3.31
N GLN A 336 -27.66 -5.60 -2.93
CA GLN A 336 -28.57 -6.30 -3.83
C GLN A 336 -29.12 -5.39 -4.91
#